data_8cc2d5d2e56e92543d83c5fb2118b765
#
_entry.id   8cc2d5d2e56e92543d83c5fb2118b765
#
_cell.length_a   1.000
_cell.length_b   1.000
_cell.length_c   1.000
_cell.angle_alpha   90.00
_cell.angle_beta   90.00
_cell.angle_gamma   90.00
#
_symmetry.space_group_name_H-M   'P 1'
#
loop_
_entity.id
_entity.type
_entity.pdbx_description
1 polymer ?
#
loop_
_entity_poly.entity_id
_entity_poly.type
_entity_poly.pdbx_seq_one_letter_code
_entity_poly.pdbx_strand_id
1 'polypeptide(L)'
;AGTRELNEALVSRFVVVDMPVIGQDDLCKLLLRGFPRLKKSWAQQLAALFDDLRAKCSSGEISARALDLRGLLTALRLMEWGLSPEAALEMGIINKAFDPFERQLTADVVWARVPRTAKAEEFFGD
;
A
#
# COMPACT_ATOMS: atom_id res chain seq x y z
N ALA A 1 -30.33 6.14 -11.33
CA ALA A 1 -29.36 7.24 -11.31
C ALA A 1 -29.02 7.64 -9.90
N GLY A 2 -30.04 7.94 -9.06
CA GLY A 2 -29.79 8.35 -7.69
C GLY A 2 -29.07 7.30 -6.86
N THR A 3 -29.45 6.04 -7.01
CA THR A 3 -28.81 4.94 -6.28
C THR A 3 -27.35 4.80 -6.67
N ARG A 4 -27.08 4.93 -7.95
CA ARG A 4 -25.72 4.82 -8.44
C ARG A 4 -24.85 5.96 -7.92
N GLU A 5 -25.39 7.16 -7.92
CA GLU A 5 -24.65 8.31 -7.41
C GLU A 5 -24.35 8.15 -5.93
N LEU A 6 -25.31 7.63 -5.17
CA LEU A 6 -25.11 7.38 -3.76
C LEU A 6 -24.00 6.36 -3.53
N ASN A 7 -23.99 5.29 -4.31
CA ASN A 7 -22.96 4.27 -4.17
C ASN A 7 -21.58 4.80 -4.51
N GLU A 8 -21.48 5.59 -5.56
CA GLU A 8 -20.21 6.20 -5.95
C GLU A 8 -19.72 7.16 -4.87
N ALA A 9 -20.64 7.94 -4.29
CA ALA A 9 -20.28 8.87 -3.22
C ALA A 9 -19.77 8.11 -2.00
N LEU A 10 -20.39 6.99 -1.64
CA LEU A 10 -19.97 6.20 -0.51
C LEU A 10 -18.59 5.59 -0.73
N VAL A 11 -18.36 5.04 -1.92
CA VAL A 11 -17.07 4.46 -2.25
C VAL A 11 -15.98 5.53 -2.24
N SER A 12 -16.25 6.67 -2.85
CA SER A 12 -15.30 7.77 -2.89
C SER A 12 -14.99 8.27 -1.50
N ARG A 13 -16.00 8.32 -0.64
CA ARG A 13 -15.83 8.79 0.73
C ARG A 13 -14.91 7.87 1.52
N PHE A 14 -15.08 6.55 1.37
CA PHE A 14 -14.18 5.60 2.03
C PHE A 14 -12.75 5.79 1.59
N VAL A 15 -12.54 5.88 0.28
CA VAL A 15 -11.20 6.04 -0.25
C VAL A 15 -10.58 7.36 0.18
N VAL A 16 -11.34 8.45 0.05
CA VAL A 16 -10.84 9.79 0.37
C VAL A 16 -10.56 9.94 1.85
N VAL A 17 -11.48 9.45 2.69
CA VAL A 17 -11.33 9.60 4.15
C VAL A 17 -10.15 8.75 4.65
N ASP A 18 -10.08 7.51 4.18
CA ASP A 18 -9.07 6.59 4.71
C ASP A 18 -7.66 6.92 4.24
N MET A 19 -7.50 7.27 2.97
CA MET A 19 -6.16 7.44 2.43
C MET A 19 -5.55 8.81 2.70
N PRO A 20 -6.26 9.94 2.50
CA PRO A 20 -5.65 11.25 2.72
C PRO A 20 -5.44 11.60 4.18
N VAL A 21 -6.22 11.01 5.08
CA VAL A 21 -6.20 11.40 6.50
C VAL A 21 -5.17 10.62 7.30
N ILE A 22 -4.81 9.43 6.85
CA ILE A 22 -3.87 8.59 7.61
C ILE A 22 -2.45 9.11 7.43
N GLY A 23 -1.86 9.58 8.52
CA GLY A 23 -0.46 9.96 8.53
C GLY A 23 0.45 8.75 8.68
N GLN A 24 1.75 8.98 8.57
CA GLN A 24 2.73 7.89 8.61
C GLN A 24 2.66 7.14 9.95
N ASP A 25 2.59 7.86 11.06
CA ASP A 25 2.55 7.23 12.38
C ASP A 25 1.27 6.43 12.57
N ASP A 26 0.15 6.95 12.13
CA ASP A 26 -1.14 6.27 12.27
C ASP A 26 -1.18 5.02 11.41
N LEU A 27 -0.63 5.09 10.22
CA LEU A 27 -0.56 3.92 9.34
C LEU A 27 0.33 2.84 9.95
N CYS A 28 1.45 3.24 10.52
CA CYS A 28 2.33 2.30 11.20
C CYS A 28 1.60 1.57 12.32
N LYS A 29 0.85 2.31 13.14
CA LYS A 29 0.06 1.71 14.22
C LYS A 29 -1.02 0.77 13.69
N LEU A 30 -1.66 1.17 12.59
CA LEU A 30 -2.69 0.34 11.96
C LEU A 30 -2.10 -0.99 11.49
N LEU A 31 -0.94 -0.92 10.86
CA LEU A 31 -0.27 -2.14 10.38
C LEU A 31 0.11 -3.07 11.52
N LEU A 32 0.63 -2.50 12.60
CA LEU A 32 1.01 -3.31 13.76
C LEU A 32 -0.20 -3.92 14.45
N ARG A 33 -1.33 -3.22 14.43
CA ARG A 33 -2.56 -3.74 15.01
C ARG A 33 -3.14 -4.88 14.17
N GLY A 34 -3.10 -4.74 12.85
CA GLY A 34 -3.62 -5.75 11.95
C GLY A 34 -2.69 -6.95 11.79
N PHE A 35 -1.40 -6.74 12.00
CA PHE A 35 -0.39 -7.78 11.85
C PHE A 35 0.53 -7.75 13.06
N PRO A 36 0.12 -8.39 14.17
CA PRO A 36 0.89 -8.32 15.41
C PRO A 36 2.32 -8.86 15.30
N ARG A 37 2.56 -9.75 14.35
CA ARG A 37 3.89 -10.33 14.15
C ARG A 37 4.77 -9.49 13.22
N LEU A 38 4.21 -8.48 12.59
CA LEU A 38 4.96 -7.60 11.69
C LEU A 38 6.00 -6.83 12.50
N LYS A 39 7.23 -6.82 12.03
CA LYS A 39 8.29 -6.10 12.71
C LYS A 39 8.04 -4.60 12.63
N LYS A 40 8.30 -3.90 13.73
CA LYS A 40 8.06 -2.47 13.81
C LYS A 40 8.84 -1.70 12.74
N SER A 41 10.09 -2.12 12.49
CA SER A 41 10.90 -1.47 11.48
C SER A 41 10.27 -1.56 10.09
N TRP A 42 9.67 -2.69 9.76
CA TRP A 42 8.99 -2.86 8.49
C TRP A 42 7.67 -2.11 8.43
N ALA A 43 6.95 -2.05 9.57
CA ALA A 43 5.73 -1.23 9.61
C ALA A 43 6.07 0.23 9.33
N GLN A 44 7.17 0.72 9.89
CA GLN A 44 7.62 2.09 9.64
C GLN A 44 8.03 2.29 8.18
N GLN A 45 8.73 1.33 7.59
CA GLN A 45 9.13 1.43 6.19
C GLN A 45 7.94 1.42 5.25
N LEU A 46 6.96 0.58 5.53
CA LEU A 46 5.76 0.52 4.68
C LEU A 46 4.93 1.78 4.82
N ALA A 47 4.86 2.36 6.02
CA ALA A 47 4.17 3.63 6.21
C ALA A 47 4.89 4.75 5.46
N ALA A 48 6.22 4.77 5.48
CA ALA A 48 7.01 5.73 4.74
C ALA A 48 6.85 5.52 3.23
N LEU A 49 6.73 4.27 2.79
CA LEU A 49 6.47 3.96 1.40
C LEU A 49 5.17 4.60 0.93
N PHE A 50 4.12 4.50 1.73
CA PHE A 50 2.84 5.11 1.40
C PHE A 50 2.93 6.63 1.34
N ASP A 51 3.77 7.21 2.21
CA ASP A 51 4.00 8.65 2.18
C ASP A 51 4.69 9.05 0.89
N ASP A 52 5.67 8.27 0.43
CA ASP A 52 6.34 8.50 -0.84
C ASP A 52 5.36 8.39 -2.02
N LEU A 53 4.49 7.37 -1.99
CA LEU A 53 3.48 7.21 -3.03
C LEU A 53 2.50 8.38 -3.05
N ARG A 54 2.14 8.88 -1.86
CA ARG A 54 1.25 10.03 -1.76
C ARG A 54 1.88 11.26 -2.38
N ALA A 55 3.17 11.46 -2.16
CA ALA A 55 3.88 12.58 -2.75
C ALA A 55 3.87 12.50 -4.28
N LYS A 56 4.09 11.31 -4.83
CA LYS A 56 4.04 11.11 -6.28
C LYS A 56 2.64 11.34 -6.82
N CYS A 57 1.63 10.93 -6.07
CA CYS A 57 0.25 11.15 -6.46
C CYS A 57 -0.08 12.64 -6.46
N SER A 58 0.38 13.37 -5.46
CA SER A 58 0.14 14.81 -5.34
C SER A 58 0.80 15.58 -6.47
N SER A 59 1.93 15.11 -6.96
CA SER A 59 2.61 15.76 -8.08
C SER A 59 2.03 15.39 -9.43
N GLY A 60 1.06 14.49 -9.46
CA GLY A 60 0.41 14.05 -10.69
C GLY A 60 1.15 12.97 -11.44
N GLU A 61 2.23 12.41 -10.88
CA GLU A 61 3.01 11.40 -11.57
C GLU A 61 2.35 10.03 -11.59
N ILE A 62 1.60 9.70 -10.53
CA ILE A 62 0.86 8.45 -10.48
C ILE A 62 -0.56 8.72 -10.02
N SER A 63 -1.45 7.76 -10.31
CA SER A 63 -2.86 7.87 -9.91
C SER A 63 -3.03 7.44 -8.45
N ALA A 64 -4.17 7.83 -7.87
CA ALA A 64 -4.49 7.48 -6.49
C ALA A 64 -4.69 5.98 -6.28
N ARG A 65 -4.75 5.19 -7.34
CA ARG A 65 -4.90 3.73 -7.24
C ARG A 65 -3.74 3.09 -6.50
N ALA A 66 -2.54 3.68 -6.61
CA ALA A 66 -1.38 3.17 -5.90
C ALA A 66 -1.49 3.37 -4.39
N LEU A 67 -2.40 4.22 -3.95
CA LEU A 67 -2.62 4.49 -2.53
C LEU A 67 -3.69 3.59 -1.93
N ASP A 68 -3.88 2.40 -2.45
CA ASP A 68 -4.89 1.46 -1.97
C ASP A 68 -4.37 0.76 -0.71
N LEU A 69 -4.85 1.22 0.44
CA LEU A 69 -4.49 0.62 1.71
C LEU A 69 -4.90 -0.85 1.76
N ARG A 70 -6.05 -1.18 1.16
CA ARG A 70 -6.52 -2.55 1.12
C ARG A 70 -5.55 -3.45 0.37
N GLY A 71 -4.95 -2.93 -0.70
CA GLY A 71 -3.93 -3.66 -1.44
C GLY A 71 -2.71 -3.95 -0.59
N LEU A 72 -2.28 -2.97 0.23
CA LEU A 72 -1.17 -3.19 1.14
C LEU A 72 -1.48 -4.25 2.17
N LEU A 73 -2.68 -4.20 2.76
CA LEU A 73 -3.08 -5.19 3.75
C LEU A 73 -3.16 -6.59 3.15
N THR A 74 -3.67 -6.69 1.93
CA THR A 74 -3.71 -7.96 1.21
C THR A 74 -2.31 -8.49 0.96
N ALA A 75 -1.39 -7.61 0.56
CA ALA A 75 -0.01 -8.01 0.31
C ALA A 75 0.63 -8.59 1.58
N LEU A 76 0.42 -7.91 2.71
CA LEU A 76 0.98 -8.38 3.98
C LEU A 76 0.40 -9.73 4.38
N ARG A 77 -0.90 -9.93 4.16
CA ARG A 77 -1.54 -11.21 4.47
C ARG A 77 -0.98 -12.34 3.60
N LEU A 78 -0.77 -12.05 2.32
CA LEU A 78 -0.17 -13.03 1.43
C LEU A 78 1.25 -13.38 1.84
N MET A 79 2.00 -12.39 2.34
CA MET A 79 3.34 -12.66 2.86
C MET A 79 3.29 -13.54 4.10
N GLU A 80 2.29 -13.37 4.96
CA GLU A 80 2.12 -14.24 6.11
C GLU A 80 1.89 -15.69 5.68
N TRP A 81 1.28 -15.87 4.52
CA TRP A 81 1.00 -17.20 3.97
C TRP A 81 2.19 -17.77 3.18
N GLY A 82 3.27 -17.03 3.09
CA GLY A 82 4.48 -17.51 2.46
C GLY A 82 4.81 -16.94 1.09
N LEU A 83 3.97 -16.05 0.56
CA LEU A 83 4.27 -15.41 -0.72
C LEU A 83 5.44 -14.43 -0.55
N SER A 84 6.31 -14.34 -1.55
CA SER A 84 7.45 -13.43 -1.47
C SER A 84 6.97 -11.97 -1.45
N PRO A 85 7.68 -11.09 -0.74
CA PRO A 85 7.33 -9.68 -0.75
C PRO A 85 7.27 -9.07 -2.14
N GLU A 86 8.17 -9.48 -3.03
CA GLU A 86 8.15 -8.98 -4.40
C GLU A 86 6.82 -9.27 -5.08
N ALA A 87 6.39 -10.52 -5.06
CA ALA A 87 5.13 -10.91 -5.69
C ALA A 87 3.94 -10.27 -4.99
N ALA A 88 3.96 -10.23 -3.65
CA ALA A 88 2.85 -9.69 -2.89
C ALA A 88 2.66 -8.19 -3.16
N LEU A 89 3.74 -7.43 -3.17
CA LEU A 89 3.67 -6.00 -3.42
C LEU A 89 3.33 -5.68 -4.86
N GLU A 90 3.79 -6.50 -5.80
CA GLU A 90 3.40 -6.33 -7.19
C GLU A 90 1.89 -6.51 -7.34
N MET A 91 1.33 -7.54 -6.75
CA MET A 91 -0.10 -7.81 -6.84
C MET A 91 -0.93 -6.77 -6.10
N GLY A 92 -0.47 -6.34 -4.93
CA GLY A 92 -1.25 -5.45 -4.08
C GLY A 92 -1.13 -3.98 -4.40
N ILE A 93 0.00 -3.55 -4.95
CA ILE A 93 0.26 -2.13 -5.18
C ILE A 93 0.60 -1.84 -6.63
N ILE A 94 1.65 -2.45 -7.14
CA ILE A 94 2.22 -2.07 -8.44
C ILE A 94 1.25 -2.34 -9.58
N ASN A 95 0.63 -3.50 -9.59
CA ASN A 95 -0.26 -3.89 -10.68
C ASN A 95 -1.62 -3.21 -10.64
N LYS A 96 -1.87 -2.36 -9.65
CA LYS A 96 -3.08 -1.55 -9.61
C LYS A 96 -3.07 -0.44 -10.65
N ALA A 97 -1.91 -0.03 -11.10
CA ALA A 97 -1.80 0.99 -12.13
C ALA A 97 -2.06 0.38 -13.50
N PHE A 98 -2.90 1.04 -14.31
CA PHE A 98 -3.21 0.58 -15.66
C PHE A 98 -2.10 0.92 -16.63
N ASP A 99 -1.56 2.12 -16.50
CA ASP A 99 -0.55 2.63 -17.42
C ASP A 99 0.80 2.00 -17.09
N PRO A 100 1.49 1.39 -18.07
CA PRO A 100 2.82 0.83 -17.81
C PRO A 100 3.82 1.84 -17.27
N PHE A 101 3.70 3.10 -17.67
CA PHE A 101 4.58 4.16 -17.19
C PHE A 101 4.35 4.43 -15.71
N GLU A 102 3.08 4.54 -15.31
CA GLU A 102 2.74 4.71 -13.89
C GLU A 102 3.17 3.49 -13.08
N ARG A 103 3.02 2.30 -13.67
CA ARG A 103 3.40 1.06 -12.99
C ARG A 103 4.90 1.06 -12.71
N GLN A 104 5.70 1.54 -13.66
CA GLN A 104 7.14 1.62 -13.47
C GLN A 104 7.50 2.63 -12.39
N LEU A 105 6.85 3.79 -12.37
CA LEU A 105 7.08 4.79 -11.33
C LEU A 105 6.73 4.27 -9.96
N THR A 106 5.59 3.57 -9.86
CA THR A 106 5.16 2.97 -8.61
C THR A 106 6.17 1.92 -8.14
N ALA A 107 6.64 1.10 -9.06
CA ALA A 107 7.64 0.08 -8.75
C ALA A 107 8.94 0.71 -8.24
N ASP A 108 9.36 1.79 -8.87
CA ASP A 108 10.58 2.48 -8.45
C ASP A 108 10.48 2.96 -7.00
N VAL A 109 9.31 3.48 -6.62
CA VAL A 109 9.09 3.95 -5.25
C VAL A 109 9.10 2.76 -4.29
N VAL A 110 8.40 1.68 -4.64
CA VAL A 110 8.32 0.49 -3.79
C VAL A 110 9.70 -0.11 -3.56
N TRP A 111 10.45 -0.32 -4.63
CA TRP A 111 11.74 -1.01 -4.53
C TRP A 111 12.86 -0.12 -4.01
N ALA A 112 12.60 1.19 -3.87
CA ALA A 112 13.53 2.07 -3.19
C ALA A 112 13.55 1.81 -1.68
N ARG A 113 12.45 1.31 -1.13
CA ARG A 113 12.34 1.05 0.29
C ARG A 113 12.33 -0.43 0.65
N VAL A 114 11.93 -1.29 -0.28
CA VAL A 114 11.84 -2.73 -0.05
C VAL A 114 12.76 -3.43 -1.04
N PRO A 115 13.79 -4.16 -0.57
CA PRO A 115 14.64 -4.92 -1.49
C PRO A 115 13.81 -5.98 -2.20
N ARG A 116 14.03 -6.13 -3.51
CA ARG A 116 13.31 -7.16 -4.27
C ARG A 116 13.64 -8.56 -3.79
N THR A 117 14.80 -8.72 -3.17
CA THR A 117 15.25 -10.02 -2.68
C THR A 117 14.78 -10.30 -1.25
N ALA A 118 14.05 -9.37 -0.64
CA ALA A 118 13.56 -9.57 0.72
C ALA A 118 12.64 -10.78 0.79
N LYS A 119 12.65 -11.45 1.93
CA LYS A 119 11.81 -12.62 2.16
C LYS A 119 10.71 -12.29 3.15
N ALA A 120 9.57 -12.98 3.02
CA ALA A 120 8.44 -12.74 3.90
C ALA A 120 8.81 -12.91 5.37
N GLU A 121 9.64 -13.88 5.67
CA GLU A 121 10.07 -14.16 7.04
C GLU A 121 10.88 -13.02 7.65
N GLU A 122 11.43 -12.14 6.84
CA GLU A 122 12.15 -10.97 7.33
C GLU A 122 11.19 -9.89 7.84
N PHE A 123 9.96 -9.89 7.33
CA PHE A 123 8.95 -8.91 7.71
C PHE A 123 8.27 -9.24 9.02
N PHE A 124 8.18 -10.52 9.35
CA PHE A 124 7.43 -10.98 10.51
C PHE A 124 8.37 -11.61 11.52
N GLY A 125 8.20 -11.22 12.78
CA GLY A 125 8.99 -11.74 13.87
C GLY A 125 8.22 -12.74 14.71
N ASP A 126 8.89 -13.29 15.67
CA ASP A 126 8.28 -14.20 16.64
C ASP A 126 7.41 -13.47 17.65
#